data_1fc60843ad8785b13c8a2f9f1d4fe5fd
#
_entry.id   1fc60843ad8785b13c8a2f9f1d4fe5fd
#
_cell.length_a   1.000
_cell.length_b   1.000
_cell.length_c   1.000
_cell.angle_alpha   90.00
_cell.angle_beta   90.00
_cell.angle_gamma   90.00
#
_symmetry.space_group_name_H-M   'P 1'
#
loop_
_entity.id
_entity.type
_entity.pdbx_description
1 polymer ?
#
loop_
_entity_poly.entity_id
_entity_poly.type
_entity_poly.pdbx_seq_one_letter_code
_entity_poly.pdbx_strand_id
1 'polypeptide(L)'
;METSNDRARSLPGAALAWPNSRPFMDPDTGHPLAQAIVDTIRDPLLVLDQDLRVVTANRAFHQTFKMNRQDIQGRPVYGLGDGQWDIPELRLLLEDVAPQHTVMEAYEVERDFPIIGRRLMLLNAREIFNQRNSRNLILLTFEDATDRRAAECEITELLQQKETLLQEMQHRIANSLRGC
;
A
#
# COMPACT_ATOMS: atom_id res chain seq x y z
N MET A 1 46.03 -53.97 27.18
CA MET A 1 44.81 -53.95 28.03
C MET A 1 44.19 -52.59 27.79
N GLU A 2 43.20 -52.74 27.01
CA GLU A 2 41.80 -52.41 27.11
C GLU A 2 41.57 -50.94 26.94
N THR A 3 41.14 -50.56 25.74
CA THR A 3 39.80 -50.48 25.17
C THR A 3 38.90 -49.53 25.93
N SER A 4 38.55 -48.44 25.32
CA SER A 4 37.13 -48.12 25.20
C SER A 4 36.88 -47.08 24.10
N ASN A 5 36.21 -47.57 23.17
CA ASN A 5 35.54 -47.02 22.02
C ASN A 5 34.41 -46.11 22.50
N ASP A 6 34.40 -44.85 22.12
CA ASP A 6 33.15 -44.08 22.15
C ASP A 6 32.89 -43.44 20.80
N ARG A 7 31.95 -44.09 20.10
CA ARG A 7 31.41 -43.69 18.85
C ARG A 7 30.38 -42.59 19.10
N ALA A 8 30.78 -41.34 19.04
CA ALA A 8 29.86 -40.25 18.87
C ALA A 8 29.43 -40.21 17.38
N ARG A 9 28.24 -40.69 17.12
CA ARG A 9 27.53 -40.56 15.84
C ARG A 9 27.26 -39.08 15.57
N SER A 10 28.05 -38.46 14.71
CA SER A 10 27.71 -37.21 14.07
C SER A 10 26.60 -37.49 13.08
N LEU A 11 25.39 -36.99 13.38
CA LEU A 11 24.33 -36.88 12.41
C LEU A 11 24.71 -35.82 11.37
N PRO A 12 24.64 -36.09 10.08
CA PRO A 12 24.83 -35.06 9.08
C PRO A 12 23.60 -34.15 9.11
N GLY A 13 23.79 -32.93 9.60
CA GLY A 13 22.85 -31.85 9.43
C GLY A 13 22.69 -31.60 7.94
N ALA A 14 21.69 -32.22 7.35
CA ALA A 14 21.24 -31.87 6.02
C ALA A 14 20.68 -30.43 6.11
N ALA A 15 21.56 -29.46 5.86
CA ALA A 15 21.14 -28.14 5.48
C ALA A 15 20.31 -28.32 4.21
N LEU A 16 19.00 -28.21 4.34
CA LEU A 16 18.08 -28.02 3.23
C LEU A 16 18.44 -26.68 2.57
N ALA A 17 19.48 -26.72 1.75
CA ALA A 17 19.75 -25.67 0.81
C ALA A 17 18.59 -25.66 -0.18
N TRP A 18 17.73 -24.69 -0.08
CA TRP A 18 16.74 -24.39 -1.11
C TRP A 18 17.52 -24.07 -2.40
N PRO A 19 17.42 -24.89 -3.45
CA PRO A 19 18.13 -24.63 -4.67
C PRO A 19 17.48 -23.43 -5.35
N ASN A 20 18.27 -22.40 -5.60
CA ASN A 20 17.95 -21.24 -6.42
C ASN A 20 16.84 -20.31 -5.92
N SER A 21 17.17 -19.49 -4.93
CA SER A 21 16.56 -18.18 -4.83
C SER A 21 16.98 -17.32 -6.02
N ARG A 22 16.30 -17.52 -7.15
CA ARG A 22 16.35 -16.56 -8.25
C ARG A 22 15.69 -15.28 -7.75
N PRO A 23 16.34 -14.12 -7.86
CA PRO A 23 15.78 -12.88 -7.36
C PRO A 23 14.48 -12.52 -8.08
N PHE A 24 13.58 -11.98 -7.31
CA PHE A 24 12.14 -11.86 -7.50
C PHE A 24 11.68 -10.87 -8.59
N MET A 25 12.54 -10.08 -9.23
CA MET A 25 12.14 -9.13 -10.27
C MET A 25 13.21 -8.96 -11.34
N ASP A 26 12.91 -9.45 -12.51
CA ASP A 26 13.55 -9.07 -13.76
C ASP A 26 12.45 -8.51 -14.67
N PRO A 27 12.42 -7.20 -14.96
CA PRO A 27 11.41 -6.63 -15.84
C PRO A 27 11.53 -7.10 -17.30
N ASP A 28 12.68 -7.63 -17.68
CA ASP A 28 12.93 -8.11 -19.04
C ASP A 28 12.72 -9.63 -19.24
N THR A 29 12.71 -10.39 -18.17
CA THR A 29 12.32 -11.80 -18.20
C THR A 29 11.08 -11.96 -17.33
N GLY A 30 9.91 -11.67 -17.88
CA GLY A 30 8.63 -11.79 -17.21
C GLY A 30 8.48 -13.13 -16.51
N HIS A 31 8.86 -13.20 -15.23
CA HIS A 31 8.55 -14.35 -14.42
C HIS A 31 7.04 -14.37 -14.20
N PRO A 32 6.30 -15.30 -14.83
CA PRO A 32 4.84 -15.33 -14.75
C PRO A 32 4.35 -15.42 -13.29
N LEU A 33 5.17 -15.98 -12.38
CA LEU A 33 4.85 -16.05 -10.98
C LEU A 33 4.91 -14.68 -10.27
N ALA A 34 5.93 -13.85 -10.54
CA ALA A 34 6.04 -12.53 -9.95
C ALA A 34 4.87 -11.63 -10.39
N GLN A 35 4.55 -11.65 -11.68
CA GLN A 35 3.40 -10.92 -12.20
C GLN A 35 2.10 -11.46 -11.62
N ALA A 36 1.93 -12.77 -11.51
CA ALA A 36 0.75 -13.37 -10.91
C ALA A 36 0.56 -12.97 -9.44
N ILE A 37 1.65 -12.91 -8.66
CA ILE A 37 1.58 -12.44 -7.27
C ILE A 37 1.15 -10.98 -7.21
N VAL A 38 1.74 -10.11 -8.01
CA VAL A 38 1.39 -8.69 -8.08
C VAL A 38 -0.06 -8.50 -8.53
N ASP A 39 -0.53 -9.30 -9.48
CA ASP A 39 -1.90 -9.25 -9.98
C ASP A 39 -2.95 -9.82 -9.00
N THR A 40 -2.55 -10.54 -7.96
CA THR A 40 -3.45 -10.97 -6.88
C THR A 40 -3.73 -9.87 -5.85
N ILE A 41 -2.90 -8.83 -5.81
CA ILE A 41 -3.11 -7.68 -4.93
C ILE A 41 -4.33 -6.92 -5.43
N ARG A 42 -5.27 -6.67 -4.49
CA ARG A 42 -6.55 -6.01 -4.81
C ARG A 42 -6.40 -4.50 -4.97
N ASP A 43 -5.46 -3.92 -4.25
CA ASP A 43 -5.21 -2.49 -4.33
C ASP A 43 -4.44 -2.14 -5.60
N PRO A 44 -4.78 -1.06 -6.30
CA PRO A 44 -4.02 -0.54 -7.41
C PRO A 44 -2.56 -0.31 -7.03
N LEU A 45 -1.65 -0.77 -7.90
CA LEU A 45 -0.21 -0.70 -7.64
C LEU A 45 0.53 -0.28 -8.91
N LEU A 46 1.44 0.67 -8.75
CA LEU A 46 2.42 1.09 -9.75
C LEU A 46 3.84 0.82 -9.27
N VAL A 47 4.70 0.45 -10.20
CA VAL A 47 6.15 0.44 -10.01
C VAL A 47 6.72 1.56 -10.87
N LEU A 48 7.47 2.46 -10.26
CA LEU A 48 8.10 3.60 -10.91
C LEU A 48 9.62 3.42 -10.90
N ASP A 49 10.28 4.00 -11.90
CA ASP A 49 11.73 4.17 -11.88
C ASP A 49 12.16 5.45 -11.13
N GLN A 50 13.46 5.74 -11.13
CA GLN A 50 14.03 6.91 -10.47
C GLN A 50 13.57 8.25 -11.09
N ASP A 51 13.17 8.22 -12.37
CA ASP A 51 12.63 9.37 -13.08
C ASP A 51 11.10 9.46 -12.94
N LEU A 52 10.53 8.69 -11.99
CA LEU A 52 9.09 8.61 -11.73
C LEU A 52 8.26 8.16 -12.96
N ARG A 53 8.89 7.35 -13.83
CA ARG A 53 8.22 6.76 -14.97
C ARG A 53 7.68 5.38 -14.61
N VAL A 54 6.53 5.05 -15.16
CA VAL A 54 5.88 3.77 -14.91
C VAL A 54 6.65 2.63 -15.57
N VAL A 55 7.18 1.73 -14.77
CA VAL A 55 7.80 0.48 -15.21
C VAL A 55 6.71 -0.57 -15.45
N THR A 56 5.82 -0.73 -14.49
CA THR A 56 4.69 -1.66 -14.58
C THR A 56 3.56 -1.27 -13.63
N ALA A 57 2.38 -1.83 -13.87
CA ALA A 57 1.22 -1.70 -13.00
C ALA A 57 0.55 -3.08 -12.84
N ASN A 58 -0.19 -3.26 -11.73
CA ASN A 58 -0.96 -4.48 -11.54
C ASN A 58 -2.33 -4.41 -12.23
N ARG A 59 -3.00 -5.55 -12.26
CA ARG A 59 -4.35 -5.68 -12.83
C ARG A 59 -5.36 -4.73 -12.18
N ALA A 60 -5.28 -4.57 -10.85
CA ALA A 60 -6.18 -3.71 -10.11
C ALA A 60 -6.07 -2.24 -10.55
N PHE A 61 -4.86 -1.74 -10.79
CA PHE A 61 -4.64 -0.38 -11.30
C PHE A 61 -5.34 -0.18 -12.65
N HIS A 62 -5.14 -1.11 -13.61
CA HIS A 62 -5.77 -1.04 -14.92
C HIS A 62 -7.30 -1.08 -14.83
N GLN A 63 -7.84 -1.88 -13.92
CA GLN A 63 -9.30 -2.01 -13.73
C GLN A 63 -9.93 -0.78 -13.08
N THR A 64 -9.28 -0.23 -12.05
CA THR A 64 -9.79 0.92 -11.30
C THR A 64 -9.75 2.19 -12.15
N PHE A 65 -8.60 2.48 -12.75
CA PHE A 65 -8.40 3.74 -13.48
C PHE A 65 -8.69 3.64 -14.98
N LYS A 66 -9.10 2.46 -15.48
CA LYS A 66 -9.46 2.20 -16.90
C LYS A 66 -8.36 2.60 -17.89
N MET A 67 -7.10 2.46 -17.48
CA MET A 67 -5.94 2.75 -18.31
C MET A 67 -5.34 1.46 -18.86
N ASN A 68 -4.95 1.44 -20.14
CA ASN A 68 -4.30 0.29 -20.73
C ASN A 68 -2.80 0.32 -20.45
N ARG A 69 -2.15 -0.85 -20.47
CA ARG A 69 -0.71 -0.98 -20.25
C ARG A 69 0.11 -0.13 -21.22
N GLN A 70 -0.27 -0.10 -22.50
CA GLN A 70 0.42 0.67 -23.54
C GLN A 70 0.37 2.17 -23.31
N ASP A 71 -0.69 2.65 -22.66
CA ASP A 71 -0.91 4.07 -22.42
C ASP A 71 -0.14 4.62 -21.21
N ILE A 72 0.32 3.74 -20.32
CA ILE A 72 0.97 4.15 -19.06
C ILE A 72 2.47 3.82 -19.03
N GLN A 73 2.90 2.73 -19.67
CA GLN A 73 4.28 2.25 -19.59
C GLN A 73 5.28 3.28 -20.12
N GLY A 74 6.33 3.59 -19.34
CA GLY A 74 7.35 4.58 -19.66
C GLY A 74 6.92 6.04 -19.53
N ARG A 75 5.64 6.32 -19.25
CA ARG A 75 5.17 7.68 -19.01
C ARG A 75 5.45 8.13 -17.59
N PRO A 76 5.70 9.43 -17.37
CA PRO A 76 5.81 9.96 -16.03
C PRO A 76 4.46 9.83 -15.30
N VAL A 77 4.49 9.48 -14.02
CA VAL A 77 3.27 9.26 -13.20
C VAL A 77 2.35 10.47 -13.22
N TYR A 78 2.90 11.68 -13.22
CA TYR A 78 2.14 12.93 -13.24
C TYR A 78 1.37 13.18 -14.54
N GLY A 79 1.81 12.55 -15.64
CA GLY A 79 1.13 12.64 -16.95
C GLY A 79 0.10 11.57 -17.20
N LEU A 80 -0.19 10.70 -16.23
CA LEU A 80 -1.19 9.65 -16.40
C LEU A 80 -2.61 10.24 -16.31
N GLY A 81 -3.53 9.72 -17.15
CA GLY A 81 -4.94 10.08 -17.12
C GLY A 81 -5.18 11.59 -17.26
N ASP A 82 -4.57 12.22 -18.27
CA ASP A 82 -4.68 13.65 -18.55
C ASP A 82 -4.26 14.55 -17.37
N GLY A 83 -3.25 14.11 -16.61
CA GLY A 83 -2.69 14.86 -15.49
C GLY A 83 -3.48 14.74 -14.19
N GLN A 84 -4.39 13.78 -14.09
CA GLN A 84 -5.16 13.56 -12.84
C GLN A 84 -4.25 13.26 -11.64
N TRP A 85 -3.02 12.80 -11.84
CA TRP A 85 -2.02 12.51 -10.84
C TRP A 85 -0.99 13.64 -10.64
N ASP A 86 -1.11 14.73 -11.38
CA ASP A 86 -0.28 15.93 -11.16
C ASP A 86 -0.85 16.75 -10.01
N ILE A 87 -0.63 16.27 -8.81
CA ILE A 87 -1.12 16.85 -7.57
C ILE A 87 0.05 17.15 -6.65
N PRO A 88 0.01 18.29 -5.93
CA PRO A 88 1.09 18.68 -5.02
C PRO A 88 1.42 17.61 -4.00
N GLU A 89 0.39 16.93 -3.51
CA GLU A 89 0.49 15.89 -2.51
C GLU A 89 1.31 14.70 -3.00
N LEU A 90 1.07 14.24 -4.22
CA LEU A 90 1.83 13.13 -4.80
C LEU A 90 3.27 13.55 -5.13
N ARG A 91 3.48 14.81 -5.53
CA ARG A 91 4.82 15.34 -5.76
C ARG A 91 5.63 15.33 -4.48
N LEU A 92 5.10 15.90 -3.39
CA LEU A 92 5.75 15.90 -2.07
C LEU A 92 6.04 14.46 -1.60
N LEU A 93 5.05 13.56 -1.71
CA LEU A 93 5.22 12.16 -1.35
C LEU A 93 6.41 11.52 -2.09
N LEU A 94 6.49 11.68 -3.39
CA LEU A 94 7.53 11.04 -4.20
C LEU A 94 8.87 11.73 -4.09
N GLU A 95 8.91 13.05 -3.92
CA GLU A 95 10.13 13.82 -3.71
C GLU A 95 10.78 13.50 -2.35
N ASP A 96 9.99 13.22 -1.31
CA ASP A 96 10.50 12.84 0.01
C ASP A 96 10.96 11.37 0.07
N VAL A 97 10.27 10.46 -0.63
CA VAL A 97 10.59 9.04 -0.61
C VAL A 97 11.86 8.70 -1.40
N ALA A 98 12.02 9.32 -2.57
CA ALA A 98 13.13 9.00 -3.47
C ALA A 98 14.53 9.29 -2.88
N PRO A 99 14.79 10.43 -2.23
CA PRO A 99 16.14 10.73 -1.71
C PRO A 99 16.45 10.13 -0.33
N GLN A 100 15.44 9.77 0.46
CA GLN A 100 15.63 9.41 1.88
C GLN A 100 15.53 7.92 2.18
N HIS A 101 15.31 7.06 1.19
CA HIS A 101 15.04 5.62 1.38
C HIS A 101 13.92 5.35 2.39
N THR A 102 12.95 6.25 2.44
CA THR A 102 11.91 6.29 3.47
C THR A 102 10.69 5.50 2.99
N VAL A 103 9.97 4.94 3.93
CA VAL A 103 8.63 4.37 3.71
C VAL A 103 7.64 5.45 4.10
N MET A 104 6.77 5.87 3.18
CA MET A 104 5.64 6.71 3.49
C MET A 104 4.35 5.90 3.44
N GLU A 105 3.60 5.96 4.52
CA GLU A 105 2.37 5.20 4.69
C GLU A 105 1.18 6.12 4.92
N ALA A 106 0.05 5.74 4.32
CA ALA A 106 -1.26 6.35 4.55
C ALA A 106 -1.35 7.86 4.25
N TYR A 107 -0.70 8.32 3.19
CA TYR A 107 -0.85 9.70 2.75
C TYR A 107 -2.23 9.93 2.13
N GLU A 108 -3.06 10.76 2.77
CA GLU A 108 -4.45 10.98 2.37
C GLU A 108 -4.55 11.97 1.18
N VAL A 109 -5.23 11.55 0.11
CA VAL A 109 -5.56 12.38 -1.05
C VAL A 109 -7.04 12.28 -1.33
N GLU A 110 -7.78 13.36 -1.07
CA GLU A 110 -9.19 13.45 -1.43
C GLU A 110 -9.34 14.25 -2.72
N ARG A 111 -9.91 13.62 -3.75
CA ARG A 111 -10.07 14.24 -5.06
C ARG A 111 -11.24 13.66 -5.86
N ASP A 112 -11.69 14.45 -6.82
CA ASP A 112 -12.63 13.99 -7.86
C ASP A 112 -11.82 13.46 -9.04
N PHE A 113 -11.87 12.14 -9.22
CA PHE A 113 -11.21 11.45 -10.33
C PHE A 113 -12.18 11.31 -11.49
N PRO A 114 -11.76 11.58 -12.75
CA PRO A 114 -12.66 11.60 -13.90
C PRO A 114 -13.48 10.32 -14.12
N ILE A 115 -12.93 9.16 -13.70
CA ILE A 115 -13.55 7.85 -13.98
C ILE A 115 -14.27 7.29 -12.76
N ILE A 116 -13.73 7.47 -11.57
CA ILE A 116 -14.23 6.85 -10.33
C ILE A 116 -14.96 7.82 -9.41
N GLY A 117 -15.04 9.12 -9.79
CA GLY A 117 -15.66 10.18 -9.00
C GLY A 117 -14.83 10.59 -7.78
N ARG A 118 -15.46 11.30 -6.84
CA ARG A 118 -14.81 11.77 -5.62
C ARG A 118 -14.44 10.59 -4.73
N ARG A 119 -13.14 10.46 -4.45
CA ARG A 119 -12.57 9.38 -3.61
C ARG A 119 -11.54 9.94 -2.65
N LEU A 120 -11.50 9.31 -1.48
CA LEU A 120 -10.39 9.44 -0.54
C LEU A 120 -9.45 8.26 -0.76
N MET A 121 -8.26 8.55 -1.32
CA MET A 121 -7.23 7.55 -1.56
C MET A 121 -6.14 7.66 -0.50
N LEU A 122 -5.73 6.52 0.06
CA LEU A 122 -4.51 6.43 0.85
C LEU A 122 -3.38 5.95 -0.05
N LEU A 123 -2.37 6.79 -0.17
CA LEU A 123 -1.18 6.50 -0.96
C LEU A 123 -0.08 5.97 -0.04
N ASN A 124 0.52 4.85 -0.43
CA ASN A 124 1.71 4.35 0.24
C ASN A 124 2.83 4.26 -0.80
N ALA A 125 3.98 4.81 -0.48
CA ALA A 125 5.15 4.77 -1.34
C ALA A 125 6.34 4.15 -0.60
N ARG A 126 7.03 3.23 -1.28
CA ARG A 126 8.22 2.56 -0.75
C ARG A 126 9.27 2.40 -1.82
N GLU A 127 10.49 2.78 -1.51
CA GLU A 127 11.63 2.50 -2.36
C GLU A 127 12.09 1.04 -2.20
N ILE A 128 12.37 0.40 -3.34
CA ILE A 128 12.91 -0.96 -3.42
C ILE A 128 14.22 -0.90 -4.16
N PHE A 129 15.29 -1.36 -3.53
CA PHE A 129 16.59 -1.47 -4.18
C PHE A 129 16.67 -2.74 -5.03
N ASN A 130 16.87 -2.58 -6.33
CA ASN A 130 17.09 -3.69 -7.24
C ASN A 130 18.60 -3.96 -7.33
N GLN A 131 19.08 -4.97 -6.63
CA GLN A 131 20.50 -5.35 -6.58
C GLN A 131 21.11 -5.71 -7.95
N ARG A 132 20.29 -6.12 -8.93
CA ARG A 132 20.79 -6.56 -10.23
C ARG A 132 21.15 -5.42 -11.17
N ASN A 133 20.36 -4.34 -11.17
CA ASN A 133 20.55 -3.21 -12.08
C ASN A 133 21.09 -1.97 -11.39
N SER A 134 21.38 -2.02 -10.07
CA SER A 134 21.74 -0.85 -9.25
C SER A 134 20.75 0.31 -9.43
N ARG A 135 19.49 0.02 -9.72
CA ARG A 135 18.43 0.99 -9.89
C ARG A 135 17.42 0.86 -8.76
N ASN A 136 17.11 1.98 -8.16
CA ASN A 136 16.02 2.04 -7.20
C ASN A 136 14.70 2.09 -7.95
N LEU A 137 13.71 1.37 -7.44
CA LEU A 137 12.34 1.39 -7.92
C LEU A 137 11.44 1.89 -6.79
N ILE A 138 10.40 2.61 -7.12
CA ILE A 138 9.40 3.07 -6.17
C ILE A 138 8.13 2.26 -6.38
N LEU A 139 7.69 1.60 -5.32
CA LEU A 139 6.40 0.93 -5.27
C LEU A 139 5.37 1.91 -4.72
N LEU A 140 4.34 2.21 -5.51
CA LEU A 140 3.26 3.10 -5.15
C LEU A 140 1.94 2.32 -5.14
N THR A 141 1.25 2.32 -4.00
CA THR A 141 -0.07 1.68 -3.85
C THR A 141 -1.14 2.72 -3.54
N PHE A 142 -2.37 2.41 -3.94
CA PHE A 142 -3.55 3.27 -3.80
C PHE A 142 -4.65 2.46 -3.12
N GLU A 143 -5.01 2.82 -1.91
CA GLU A 143 -6.13 2.21 -1.18
C GLU A 143 -7.32 3.17 -1.22
N ASP A 144 -8.49 2.70 -1.69
CA ASP A 144 -9.74 3.48 -1.60
C ASP A 144 -10.30 3.39 -0.18
N ALA A 145 -10.17 4.46 0.57
CA ALA A 145 -10.64 4.55 1.95
C ALA A 145 -11.98 5.29 2.09
N THR A 146 -12.64 5.61 0.98
CA THR A 146 -13.87 6.43 0.95
C THR A 146 -14.96 5.86 1.84
N ASP A 147 -15.32 4.59 1.63
CA ASP A 147 -16.41 3.96 2.37
C ASP A 147 -16.02 3.74 3.84
N ARG A 148 -14.75 3.39 4.11
CA ARG A 148 -14.25 3.24 5.47
C ARG A 148 -14.33 4.55 6.24
N ARG A 149 -13.89 5.66 5.65
CA ARG A 149 -13.93 6.97 6.30
C ARG A 149 -15.36 7.46 6.52
N ALA A 150 -16.26 7.21 5.56
CA ALA A 150 -17.67 7.54 5.73
C ALA A 150 -18.30 6.79 6.92
N ALA A 151 -18.04 5.50 7.04
CA ALA A 151 -18.50 4.70 8.17
C ALA A 151 -17.90 5.14 9.53
N GLU A 152 -16.61 5.48 9.57
CA GLU A 152 -15.96 6.02 10.77
C GLU A 152 -16.59 7.35 11.21
N CYS A 153 -16.91 8.25 10.27
CA CYS A 153 -17.60 9.51 10.55
C CYS A 153 -19.00 9.24 11.11
N GLU A 154 -19.78 8.37 10.48
CA GLU A 154 -21.13 8.02 10.94
C GLU A 154 -21.12 7.44 12.36
N ILE A 155 -20.20 6.52 12.66
CA ILE A 155 -20.05 5.97 14.01
C ILE A 155 -19.72 7.07 15.01
N THR A 156 -18.83 8.00 14.65
CA THR A 156 -18.45 9.11 15.54
C THR A 156 -19.64 10.02 15.84
N GLU A 157 -20.43 10.36 14.82
CA GLU A 157 -21.63 11.17 14.98
C GLU A 157 -22.68 10.49 15.87
N LEU A 158 -22.91 9.19 15.66
CA LEU A 158 -23.84 8.42 16.49
C LEU A 158 -23.41 8.37 17.95
N LEU A 159 -22.11 8.22 18.22
CA LEU A 159 -21.56 8.24 19.57
C LEU A 159 -21.77 9.61 20.23
N GLN A 160 -21.53 10.71 19.53
CA GLN A 160 -21.76 12.07 20.06
C GLN A 160 -23.25 12.32 20.34
N GLN A 161 -24.13 11.90 19.46
CA GLN A 161 -25.58 12.01 19.69
C GLN A 161 -26.02 11.23 20.92
N LYS A 162 -25.51 9.99 21.08
CA LYS A 162 -25.80 9.16 22.27
C LYS A 162 -25.32 9.83 23.56
N GLU A 163 -24.13 10.39 23.56
CA GLU A 163 -23.59 11.09 24.76
C GLU A 163 -24.44 12.31 25.13
N THR A 164 -24.84 13.09 24.14
CA THR A 164 -25.71 14.24 24.32
C THR A 164 -27.05 13.85 24.97
N LEU A 165 -27.68 12.79 24.41
CA LEU A 165 -28.97 12.29 24.97
C LEU A 165 -28.81 11.76 26.39
N LEU A 166 -27.73 11.08 26.72
CA LEU A 166 -27.46 10.61 28.08
C LEU A 166 -27.30 11.79 29.08
N GLN A 167 -26.58 12.82 28.66
CA GLN A 167 -26.45 14.04 29.47
C GLN A 167 -27.80 14.73 29.72
N GLU A 168 -28.62 14.87 28.67
CA GLU A 168 -29.98 15.44 28.83
C GLU A 168 -30.84 14.61 29.79
N MET A 169 -30.79 13.28 29.67
CA MET A 169 -31.52 12.39 30.60
C MET A 169 -31.05 12.54 32.04
N GLN A 170 -29.72 12.59 32.27
CA GLN A 170 -29.17 12.83 33.61
C GLN A 170 -29.61 14.16 34.19
N HIS A 171 -29.60 15.24 33.41
CA HIS A 171 -30.09 16.54 33.80
C HIS A 171 -31.59 16.53 34.19
N ARG A 172 -32.42 15.85 33.39
CA ARG A 172 -33.85 15.71 33.68
C ARG A 172 -34.09 14.93 34.95
N ILE A 173 -33.38 13.85 35.20
CA ILE A 173 -33.47 13.06 36.43
C ILE A 173 -33.04 13.88 37.63
N ALA A 174 -31.92 14.60 37.55
CA ALA A 174 -31.41 15.42 38.63
C ALA A 174 -32.40 16.57 39.00
N ASN A 175 -33.03 17.17 37.98
CA ASN A 175 -34.04 18.23 38.19
C ASN A 175 -35.34 17.68 38.76
N SER A 176 -35.78 16.49 38.36
CA SER A 176 -36.95 15.83 38.92
C SER A 176 -36.81 15.48 40.39
N LEU A 177 -35.60 15.13 40.84
CA LEU A 177 -35.31 14.80 42.25
C LEU A 177 -35.16 16.02 43.14
N ARG A 178 -34.93 17.24 42.59
CA ARG A 178 -34.84 18.49 43.37
C ARG A 178 -36.18 19.19 43.54
N GLY A 179 -37.21 18.74 42.84
CA GLY A 179 -38.55 19.35 42.87
C GLY A 179 -39.56 18.70 43.83
N CYS A 180 -39.11 17.76 44.69
CA CYS A 180 -39.93 17.18 45.76
C CYS A 180 -39.60 17.77 47.13
#